data_711e0823d560f3143750f2a90c82cd48
#
_entry.id   711e0823d560f3143750f2a90c82cd48
#
_cell.length_a   1.000
_cell.length_b   1.000
_cell.length_c   1.000
_cell.angle_alpha   90.00
_cell.angle_beta   90.00
_cell.angle_gamma   90.00
#
_symmetry.space_group_name_H-M   'P 1'
#
loop_
_entity.id
_entity.type
_entity.pdbx_description
1 polymer ?
#
loop_
_entity_poly.entity_id
_entity_poly.type
_entity_poly.pdbx_seq_one_letter_code
_entity_poly.pdbx_strand_id
1 'polypeptide(L)'
;LFNGLLEGRSPTVRHYGREGGYSEIRLLPVRFNKAYSDYQLCTAKLLPMNYDQVKQTEVGFPGGGIELDAAAKQKLAVIVEFMKADPTVNHIELNGHSDNSGNRLTNRDVSRRRALAVMDYFKANGIQESQVTLRFHGESYPLAPNTNAANRARNRRVNIQLERVAAPEKTAPTATASSNPA
;
A
#
# COMPACT_ATOMS: atom_id res chain seq x y z
N LEU A 1 -4.42 -17.77 27.33
CA LEU A 1 -3.28 -17.28 28.13
C LEU A 1 -3.52 -15.83 28.58
N PHE A 2 -3.69 -14.88 27.65
CA PHE A 2 -3.87 -13.44 27.95
C PHE A 2 -5.12 -13.14 28.79
N ASN A 3 -6.25 -13.78 28.49
CA ASN A 3 -7.47 -13.60 29.30
C ASN A 3 -7.25 -14.02 30.78
N GLY A 4 -6.52 -15.10 31.02
CA GLY A 4 -6.19 -15.51 32.39
C GLY A 4 -5.33 -14.48 33.11
N LEU A 5 -4.35 -13.86 32.44
CA LEU A 5 -3.52 -12.80 33.02
C LEU A 5 -4.33 -11.52 33.29
N LEU A 6 -5.28 -11.17 32.40
CA LEU A 6 -6.19 -10.03 32.60
C LEU A 6 -7.11 -10.22 33.78
N GLU A 7 -7.53 -11.46 34.05
CA GLU A 7 -8.36 -11.84 35.21
C GLU A 7 -7.53 -12.05 36.52
N GLY A 8 -6.24 -11.73 36.49
CA GLY A 8 -5.34 -11.88 37.65
C GLY A 8 -4.91 -13.32 37.93
N ARG A 9 -5.22 -14.25 37.03
CA ARG A 9 -4.75 -15.64 37.14
C ARG A 9 -3.27 -15.74 36.72
N SER A 10 -2.57 -16.72 37.30
CA SER A 10 -1.17 -17.03 36.99
C SER A 10 -1.10 -18.28 36.11
N PRO A 11 -1.23 -18.18 34.77
CA PRO A 11 -1.12 -19.36 33.93
C PRO A 11 0.28 -19.97 33.99
N THR A 12 0.33 -21.28 33.91
CA THR A 12 1.56 -22.05 33.93
C THR A 12 1.80 -22.69 32.57
N VAL A 13 3.01 -22.54 32.07
CA VAL A 13 3.46 -23.18 30.82
C VAL A 13 4.44 -24.28 31.18
N ARG A 14 4.16 -25.53 30.74
CA ARG A 14 5.04 -26.67 30.89
C ARG A 14 5.71 -27.01 29.58
N HIS A 15 7.02 -27.09 29.62
CA HIS A 15 7.82 -27.56 28.48
C HIS A 15 8.40 -28.94 28.82
N TYR A 16 8.10 -29.94 28.01
CA TYR A 16 8.59 -31.30 28.18
C TYR A 16 9.86 -31.50 27.34
N GLY A 17 10.92 -31.92 28.03
CA GLY A 17 12.20 -32.28 27.39
C GLY A 17 12.14 -33.69 26.76
N ARG A 18 13.11 -33.98 25.89
CA ARG A 18 13.21 -35.28 25.19
C ARG A 18 13.45 -36.47 26.11
N GLU A 19 13.97 -36.27 27.31
CA GLU A 19 14.31 -37.31 28.31
C GLU A 19 13.25 -37.48 29.40
N GLY A 20 12.01 -37.02 29.16
CA GLY A 20 10.91 -37.22 30.11
C GLY A 20 10.84 -36.21 31.26
N GLY A 21 11.82 -35.32 31.39
CA GLY A 21 11.76 -34.19 32.33
C GLY A 21 10.86 -33.05 31.82
N TYR A 22 10.32 -32.26 32.73
CA TYR A 22 9.60 -31.02 32.32
C TYR A 22 10.15 -29.82 33.12
N SER A 23 10.08 -28.65 32.50
CA SER A 23 10.24 -27.36 33.13
C SER A 23 8.91 -26.64 33.21
N GLU A 24 8.63 -25.97 34.28
CA GLU A 24 7.41 -25.22 34.51
C GLU A 24 7.71 -23.73 34.70
N ILE A 25 7.07 -22.90 33.91
CA ILE A 25 7.17 -21.44 33.98
C ILE A 25 5.81 -20.90 34.38
N ARG A 26 5.72 -20.25 35.51
CA ARG A 26 4.51 -19.58 35.98
C ARG A 26 4.57 -18.11 35.62
N LEU A 27 3.57 -17.63 34.84
CA LEU A 27 3.46 -16.25 34.47
C LEU A 27 2.68 -15.47 35.54
N LEU A 28 3.30 -14.45 36.10
CA LEU A 28 2.64 -13.61 37.11
C LEU A 28 1.94 -12.42 36.43
N PRO A 29 0.69 -12.08 36.84
CA PRO A 29 -0.08 -10.99 36.25
C PRO A 29 0.37 -9.60 36.71
N VAL A 30 1.52 -9.46 37.34
CA VAL A 30 2.01 -8.20 37.89
C VAL A 30 2.18 -7.15 36.79
N ARG A 31 1.42 -6.04 36.90
CA ARG A 31 1.38 -4.95 35.93
C ARG A 31 0.96 -5.35 34.49
N PHE A 32 0.45 -6.59 34.32
CA PHE A 32 0.06 -7.06 32.99
C PHE A 32 -1.03 -6.20 32.37
N ASN A 33 -2.05 -5.81 33.16
CA ASN A 33 -3.16 -4.97 32.67
C ASN A 33 -2.67 -3.64 32.07
N LYS A 34 -1.71 -2.98 32.75
CA LYS A 34 -1.13 -1.73 32.24
C LYS A 34 -0.35 -1.97 30.96
N ALA A 35 0.56 -2.94 30.94
CA ALA A 35 1.37 -3.27 29.76
C ALA A 35 0.51 -3.70 28.57
N TYR A 36 -0.57 -4.45 28.83
CA TYR A 36 -1.51 -4.89 27.80
C TYR A 36 -2.36 -3.73 27.26
N SER A 37 -2.78 -2.81 28.13
CA SER A 37 -3.48 -1.59 27.70
C SER A 37 -2.58 -0.69 26.83
N ASP A 38 -1.33 -0.50 27.26
CA ASP A 38 -0.35 0.27 26.48
C ASP A 38 -0.06 -0.40 25.11
N TYR A 39 0.02 -1.73 25.10
CA TYR A 39 0.13 -2.51 23.85
C TYR A 39 -1.08 -2.35 22.95
N GLN A 40 -2.31 -2.43 23.51
CA GLN A 40 -3.54 -2.23 22.72
C GLN A 40 -3.62 -0.82 22.12
N LEU A 41 -3.25 0.21 22.89
CA LEU A 41 -3.19 1.60 22.39
C LEU A 41 -2.16 1.77 21.25
N CYS A 42 -1.03 1.08 21.37
CA CYS A 42 0.00 1.06 20.34
C CYS A 42 -0.51 0.34 19.07
N THR A 43 -1.08 -0.86 19.25
CA THR A 43 -1.53 -1.69 18.12
C THR A 43 -2.80 -1.16 17.42
N ALA A 44 -3.66 -0.43 18.14
CA ALA A 44 -4.84 0.22 17.55
C ALA A 44 -4.48 1.26 16.47
N LYS A 45 -3.25 1.76 16.49
CA LYS A 45 -2.72 2.69 15.48
C LYS A 45 -1.96 1.99 14.35
N LEU A 46 -1.74 0.68 14.47
CA LEU A 46 -1.09 -0.06 13.39
C LEU A 46 -2.04 -0.22 12.21
N LEU A 47 -1.52 0.07 11.04
CA LEU A 47 -2.25 -0.19 9.80
C LEU A 47 -2.46 -1.70 9.65
N PRO A 48 -3.59 -2.12 9.10
CA PRO A 48 -3.90 -3.54 8.87
C PRO A 48 -2.95 -4.20 7.88
N MET A 49 -2.18 -3.39 7.14
CA MET A 49 -1.23 -3.83 6.12
C MET A 49 0.09 -3.08 6.27
N ASN A 50 1.21 -3.76 5.99
CA ASN A 50 2.52 -3.14 5.95
C ASN A 50 2.82 -2.57 4.53
N TYR A 51 3.88 -1.77 4.41
CA TYR A 51 4.30 -1.16 3.15
C TYR A 51 4.52 -2.19 2.03
N ASP A 52 5.15 -3.31 2.33
CA ASP A 52 5.46 -4.34 1.35
C ASP A 52 4.20 -4.98 0.73
N GLN A 53 3.09 -4.98 1.46
CA GLN A 53 1.81 -5.49 0.99
C GLN A 53 1.06 -4.51 0.09
N VAL A 54 1.26 -3.19 0.28
CA VAL A 54 0.54 -2.15 -0.47
C VAL A 54 1.38 -1.49 -1.55
N LYS A 55 2.71 -1.57 -1.46
CA LYS A 55 3.63 -0.86 -2.39
C LYS A 55 3.38 -1.19 -3.86
N GLN A 56 2.85 -2.37 -4.14
CA GLN A 56 2.43 -2.78 -5.48
C GLN A 56 1.03 -3.34 -5.41
N THR A 57 0.08 -2.59 -5.94
CA THR A 57 -1.34 -2.97 -5.97
C THR A 57 -1.83 -2.96 -7.41
N GLU A 58 -2.68 -3.92 -7.74
CA GLU A 58 -3.27 -4.06 -9.06
C GLU A 58 -4.78 -3.89 -9.00
N VAL A 59 -5.30 -3.00 -9.84
CA VAL A 59 -6.72 -2.75 -10.02
C VAL A 59 -7.14 -3.20 -11.40
N GLY A 60 -8.04 -4.20 -11.47
CA GLY A 60 -8.56 -4.77 -12.70
C GLY A 60 -9.80 -4.05 -13.22
N PHE A 61 -10.01 -4.16 -14.55
CA PHE A 61 -11.21 -3.69 -15.25
C PHE A 61 -11.84 -4.84 -16.04
N PRO A 62 -12.43 -5.84 -15.34
CA PRO A 62 -12.85 -7.09 -15.97
C PRO A 62 -13.91 -6.90 -17.06
N GLY A 63 -14.82 -5.95 -16.90
CA GLY A 63 -15.87 -5.61 -17.85
C GLY A 63 -15.42 -4.85 -19.10
N GLY A 64 -14.13 -4.53 -19.22
CA GLY A 64 -13.58 -3.82 -20.38
C GLY A 64 -13.78 -2.30 -20.35
N GLY A 65 -14.58 -1.77 -19.43
CA GLY A 65 -14.83 -0.35 -19.23
C GLY A 65 -13.68 0.42 -18.60
N ILE A 66 -13.99 1.62 -18.16
CA ILE A 66 -13.06 2.53 -17.47
C ILE A 66 -13.53 2.83 -16.04
N GLU A 67 -14.68 2.32 -15.63
CA GLU A 67 -15.26 2.57 -14.33
C GLU A 67 -14.65 1.66 -13.27
N LEU A 68 -14.48 2.21 -12.06
CA LEU A 68 -14.01 1.47 -10.89
C LEU A 68 -15.18 0.75 -10.23
N ASP A 69 -15.08 -0.57 -10.14
CA ASP A 69 -16.02 -1.40 -9.39
C ASP A 69 -15.81 -1.28 -7.87
N ALA A 70 -16.68 -1.92 -7.10
CA ALA A 70 -16.60 -1.87 -5.63
C ALA A 70 -15.29 -2.48 -5.10
N ALA A 71 -14.82 -3.55 -5.71
CA ALA A 71 -13.58 -4.22 -5.30
C ALA A 71 -12.34 -3.34 -5.58
N ALA A 72 -12.33 -2.65 -6.73
CA ALA A 72 -11.30 -1.66 -7.05
C ALA A 72 -11.28 -0.53 -6.02
N LYS A 73 -12.45 0.05 -5.72
CA LYS A 73 -12.57 1.14 -4.73
C LYS A 73 -12.12 0.72 -3.34
N GLN A 74 -12.40 -0.50 -2.90
CA GLN A 74 -11.90 -1.03 -1.62
C GLN A 74 -10.37 -1.10 -1.58
N LYS A 75 -9.73 -1.60 -2.63
CA LYS A 75 -8.25 -1.61 -2.72
C LYS A 75 -7.67 -0.21 -2.69
N LEU A 76 -8.27 0.73 -3.42
CA LEU A 76 -7.83 2.12 -3.45
C LEU A 76 -8.02 2.82 -2.09
N ALA A 77 -9.11 2.53 -1.36
CA ALA A 77 -9.33 3.06 -0.02
C ALA A 77 -8.22 2.66 0.95
N VAL A 78 -7.78 1.40 0.91
CA VAL A 78 -6.65 0.92 1.73
C VAL A 78 -5.37 1.71 1.44
N ILE A 79 -5.08 2.00 0.17
CA ILE A 79 -3.92 2.80 -0.22
C ILE A 79 -4.03 4.22 0.34
N VAL A 80 -5.20 4.84 0.23
CA VAL A 80 -5.44 6.20 0.77
C VAL A 80 -5.23 6.24 2.27
N GLU A 81 -5.78 5.27 3.01
CA GLU A 81 -5.60 5.15 4.46
C GLU A 81 -4.12 4.96 4.82
N PHE A 82 -3.42 4.11 4.06
CA PHE A 82 -1.99 3.87 4.27
C PHE A 82 -1.17 5.15 4.09
N MET A 83 -1.37 5.89 3.00
CA MET A 83 -0.64 7.13 2.74
C MET A 83 -0.94 8.24 3.74
N LYS A 84 -2.18 8.28 4.28
CA LYS A 84 -2.54 9.22 5.36
C LYS A 84 -1.85 8.89 6.67
N ALA A 85 -1.63 7.61 6.94
CA ALA A 85 -1.01 7.15 8.19
C ALA A 85 0.52 7.10 8.11
N ASP A 86 1.11 6.89 6.93
CA ASP A 86 2.56 6.92 6.69
C ASP A 86 2.92 8.02 5.69
N PRO A 87 3.19 9.26 6.15
CA PRO A 87 3.55 10.39 5.28
C PRO A 87 4.88 10.22 4.54
N THR A 88 5.69 9.20 4.89
CA THR A 88 6.93 8.91 4.16
C THR A 88 6.63 8.30 2.79
N VAL A 89 5.46 7.68 2.61
CA VAL A 89 4.95 7.22 1.33
C VAL A 89 4.21 8.39 0.68
N ASN A 90 4.90 9.10 -0.19
CA ASN A 90 4.48 10.41 -0.68
C ASN A 90 4.33 10.49 -2.20
N HIS A 91 4.55 9.39 -2.91
CA HIS A 91 4.42 9.35 -4.36
C HIS A 91 3.73 8.07 -4.83
N ILE A 92 2.92 8.22 -5.89
CA ILE A 92 2.18 7.14 -6.54
C ILE A 92 2.51 7.13 -8.03
N GLU A 93 2.97 6.01 -8.55
CA GLU A 93 3.04 5.78 -9.99
C GLU A 93 1.86 4.92 -10.44
N LEU A 94 1.09 5.41 -11.43
CA LEU A 94 -0.04 4.73 -12.04
C LEU A 94 0.32 4.29 -13.45
N ASN A 95 0.32 2.99 -13.69
CA ASN A 95 0.64 2.38 -14.98
C ASN A 95 -0.63 1.73 -15.56
N GLY A 96 -1.27 2.40 -16.54
CA GLY A 96 -2.47 1.91 -17.21
C GLY A 96 -2.17 0.95 -18.35
N HIS A 97 -2.96 -0.14 -18.42
CA HIS A 97 -2.86 -1.16 -19.46
C HIS A 97 -4.23 -1.50 -20.06
N SER A 98 -4.22 -1.93 -21.30
CA SER A 98 -5.37 -2.52 -22.01
C SER A 98 -5.07 -3.95 -22.43
N ASP A 99 -6.10 -4.65 -22.92
CA ASP A 99 -5.90 -5.83 -23.74
C ASP A 99 -5.63 -5.43 -25.21
N ASN A 100 -5.52 -6.39 -26.12
CA ASN A 100 -5.26 -6.18 -27.55
C ASN A 100 -6.53 -6.15 -28.42
N SER A 101 -7.72 -5.93 -27.85
CA SER A 101 -8.98 -6.05 -28.59
C SER A 101 -9.27 -4.88 -29.53
N GLY A 102 -8.56 -3.77 -29.42
CA GLY A 102 -8.71 -2.57 -30.25
C GLY A 102 -7.48 -2.28 -31.10
N ASN A 103 -7.51 -1.17 -31.81
CA ASN A 103 -6.29 -0.67 -32.43
C ASN A 103 -5.38 -0.01 -31.39
N ARG A 104 -4.11 0.15 -31.72
CA ARG A 104 -3.07 0.66 -30.82
C ARG A 104 -3.38 2.04 -30.22
N LEU A 105 -3.98 2.94 -31.01
CA LEU A 105 -4.34 4.29 -30.53
C LEU A 105 -5.49 4.22 -29.54
N THR A 106 -6.53 3.45 -29.86
CA THR A 106 -7.68 3.23 -28.96
C THR A 106 -7.23 2.56 -27.65
N ASN A 107 -6.38 1.55 -27.74
CA ASN A 107 -5.87 0.84 -26.57
C ASN A 107 -5.04 1.76 -25.65
N ARG A 108 -4.26 2.67 -26.25
CA ARG A 108 -3.52 3.69 -25.52
C ARG A 108 -4.47 4.68 -24.83
N ASP A 109 -5.52 5.13 -25.50
CA ASP A 109 -6.52 6.03 -24.89
C ASP A 109 -7.29 5.34 -23.76
N VAL A 110 -7.73 4.10 -23.95
CA VAL A 110 -8.42 3.32 -22.90
C VAL A 110 -7.51 3.14 -21.68
N SER A 111 -6.24 2.81 -21.87
CA SER A 111 -5.29 2.66 -20.76
C SER A 111 -5.09 3.98 -20.02
N ARG A 112 -5.06 5.12 -20.74
CA ARG A 112 -5.00 6.46 -20.15
C ARG A 112 -6.24 6.76 -19.31
N ARG A 113 -7.44 6.51 -19.86
CA ARG A 113 -8.70 6.79 -19.15
C ARG A 113 -8.84 5.96 -17.89
N ARG A 114 -8.38 4.69 -17.88
CA ARG A 114 -8.36 3.86 -16.67
C ARG A 114 -7.44 4.43 -15.61
N ALA A 115 -6.23 4.85 -16.00
CA ALA A 115 -5.30 5.48 -15.07
C ALA A 115 -5.85 6.81 -14.51
N LEU A 116 -6.54 7.60 -15.34
CA LEU A 116 -7.21 8.82 -14.91
C LEU A 116 -8.34 8.54 -13.91
N ALA A 117 -9.16 7.51 -14.14
CA ALA A 117 -10.22 7.14 -13.19
C ALA A 117 -9.67 6.77 -11.79
N VAL A 118 -8.51 6.11 -11.75
CA VAL A 118 -7.82 5.83 -10.48
C VAL A 118 -7.27 7.11 -9.86
N MET A 119 -6.66 7.99 -10.65
CA MET A 119 -6.17 9.29 -10.18
C MET A 119 -7.29 10.16 -9.62
N ASP A 120 -8.43 10.24 -10.32
CA ASP A 120 -9.59 11.02 -9.88
C ASP A 120 -10.14 10.50 -8.54
N TYR A 121 -10.13 9.17 -8.33
CA TYR A 121 -10.47 8.58 -7.05
C TYR A 121 -9.50 9.03 -5.94
N PHE A 122 -8.19 9.02 -6.19
CA PHE A 122 -7.20 9.49 -5.23
C PHE A 122 -7.35 10.98 -4.92
N LYS A 123 -7.58 11.82 -5.92
CA LYS A 123 -7.84 13.26 -5.75
C LYS A 123 -9.08 13.51 -4.89
N ALA A 124 -10.17 12.79 -5.15
CA ALA A 124 -11.41 12.89 -4.36
C ALA A 124 -11.23 12.50 -2.89
N ASN A 125 -10.19 11.70 -2.59
CA ASN A 125 -9.86 11.25 -1.23
C ASN A 125 -8.69 12.00 -0.58
N GLY A 126 -8.24 13.12 -1.19
CA GLY A 126 -7.28 14.05 -0.60
C GLY A 126 -5.82 13.84 -0.99
N ILE A 127 -5.51 12.95 -1.94
CA ILE A 127 -4.18 12.82 -2.53
C ILE A 127 -4.00 13.94 -3.57
N GLN A 128 -2.89 14.66 -3.51
CA GLN A 128 -2.60 15.74 -4.45
C GLN A 128 -2.13 15.21 -5.80
N GLU A 129 -2.50 15.88 -6.88
CA GLU A 129 -2.07 15.50 -8.23
C GLU A 129 -0.54 15.50 -8.40
N SER A 130 0.15 16.40 -7.71
CA SER A 130 1.62 16.46 -7.68
C SER A 130 2.30 15.20 -7.10
N GLN A 131 1.55 14.40 -6.34
CA GLN A 131 2.02 13.13 -5.78
C GLN A 131 1.81 11.95 -6.75
N VAL A 132 1.20 12.17 -7.90
CA VAL A 132 0.79 11.08 -8.82
C VAL A 132 1.48 11.24 -10.16
N THR A 133 2.22 10.21 -10.56
CA THR A 133 2.75 10.09 -11.93
C THR A 133 1.89 9.11 -12.72
N LEU A 134 1.45 9.55 -13.91
CA LEU A 134 0.65 8.75 -14.82
C LEU A 134 1.49 8.22 -15.98
N ARG A 135 1.41 6.92 -16.21
CA ARG A 135 1.93 6.26 -17.41
C ARG A 135 0.83 5.41 -18.04
N PHE A 136 0.81 5.34 -19.35
CA PHE A 136 -0.18 4.56 -20.09
C PHE A 136 0.48 3.84 -21.25
N HIS A 137 0.34 2.53 -21.25
CA HIS A 137 1.08 1.61 -22.09
C HIS A 137 0.24 0.99 -23.20
N GLY A 138 -1.10 1.18 -23.16
CA GLY A 138 -2.01 0.49 -24.09
C GLY A 138 -1.92 -1.02 -23.88
N GLU A 139 -1.80 -1.75 -24.98
CA GLU A 139 -1.65 -3.21 -25.01
C GLU A 139 -0.22 -3.71 -24.76
N SER A 140 0.74 -2.78 -24.61
CA SER A 140 2.13 -3.13 -24.32
C SER A 140 2.27 -3.70 -22.90
N TYR A 141 3.26 -4.58 -22.73
CA TYR A 141 3.55 -5.26 -21.45
C TYR A 141 2.36 -6.06 -20.89
N PRO A 142 1.81 -7.02 -21.67
CA PRO A 142 0.71 -7.84 -21.20
C PRO A 142 1.16 -8.73 -20.03
N LEU A 143 0.30 -8.86 -19.01
CA LEU A 143 0.51 -9.76 -17.88
C LEU A 143 0.32 -11.24 -18.26
N ALA A 144 -0.56 -11.47 -19.24
CA ALA A 144 -0.84 -12.78 -19.77
C ALA A 144 -1.04 -12.71 -21.30
N PRO A 145 -0.80 -13.82 -22.04
CA PRO A 145 -1.09 -13.84 -23.48
C PRO A 145 -2.56 -13.51 -23.75
N ASN A 146 -2.83 -12.67 -24.74
CA ASN A 146 -4.19 -12.20 -25.07
C ASN A 146 -5.05 -13.26 -25.80
N THR A 147 -4.81 -14.54 -25.57
CA THR A 147 -5.42 -15.67 -26.31
C THR A 147 -6.87 -15.94 -25.95
N ASN A 148 -7.28 -15.66 -24.74
CA ASN A 148 -8.64 -15.93 -24.24
C ASN A 148 -9.20 -14.75 -23.44
N ALA A 149 -10.51 -14.78 -23.15
CA ALA A 149 -11.19 -13.70 -22.42
C ALA A 149 -10.66 -13.50 -21.00
N ALA A 150 -10.30 -14.56 -20.31
CA ALA A 150 -9.76 -14.50 -18.95
C ALA A 150 -8.40 -13.79 -18.91
N ASN A 151 -7.51 -14.13 -19.85
CA ASN A 151 -6.20 -13.48 -19.96
C ASN A 151 -6.33 -12.00 -20.35
N ARG A 152 -7.23 -11.69 -21.31
CA ARG A 152 -7.52 -10.28 -21.67
C ARG A 152 -8.05 -9.50 -20.48
N ALA A 153 -8.92 -10.11 -19.64
CA ALA A 153 -9.41 -9.47 -18.42
C ALA A 153 -8.27 -9.15 -17.43
N ARG A 154 -7.26 -10.01 -17.30
CA ARG A 154 -6.07 -9.74 -16.49
C ARG A 154 -5.20 -8.61 -17.05
N ASN A 155 -5.15 -8.45 -18.37
CA ASN A 155 -4.38 -7.38 -19.02
C ASN A 155 -5.07 -6.01 -18.85
N ARG A 156 -6.39 -5.97 -18.72
CA ARG A 156 -7.15 -4.74 -18.44
C ARG A 156 -6.99 -4.31 -16.98
N ARG A 157 -5.92 -3.60 -16.69
CA ARG A 157 -5.53 -3.24 -15.32
C ARG A 157 -4.87 -1.87 -15.23
N VAL A 158 -4.80 -1.35 -14.03
CA VAL A 158 -3.89 -0.28 -13.62
C VAL A 158 -3.00 -0.83 -12.51
N ASN A 159 -1.70 -0.81 -12.72
CA ASN A 159 -0.73 -1.09 -11.68
C ASN A 159 -0.45 0.19 -10.91
N ILE A 160 -0.48 0.10 -9.60
CA ILE A 160 -0.24 1.18 -8.66
C ILE A 160 1.04 0.84 -7.91
N GLN A 161 2.01 1.73 -7.98
CA GLN A 161 3.25 1.60 -7.22
C GLN A 161 3.38 2.78 -6.28
N LEU A 162 3.57 2.50 -5.00
CA LEU A 162 3.80 3.50 -3.96
C LEU A 162 5.30 3.66 -3.75
N GLU A 163 5.74 4.91 -3.63
CA GLU A 163 7.13 5.24 -3.49
C GLU A 163 7.36 6.22 -2.32
N ARG A 164 8.54 6.10 -1.73
CA ARG A 164 9.08 7.04 -0.75
C ARG A 164 10.11 7.91 -1.45
N VAL A 165 9.68 9.03 -1.99
CA VAL A 165 10.59 9.98 -2.65
C VAL A 165 11.18 10.89 -1.59
N ALA A 166 12.51 10.92 -1.49
CA ALA A 166 13.19 11.88 -0.64
C ALA A 166 12.81 13.30 -1.07
N ALA A 167 12.46 14.17 -0.10
CA ALA A 167 12.24 15.56 -0.40
C ALA A 167 13.52 16.13 -1.04
N PRO A 168 13.43 16.92 -2.13
CA PRO A 168 14.60 17.55 -2.70
C PRO A 168 15.27 18.36 -1.58
N GLU A 169 16.56 18.09 -1.34
CA GLU A 169 17.36 18.90 -0.43
C GLU A 169 17.17 20.35 -0.85
N LYS A 170 16.65 21.19 0.06
CA LYS A 170 16.68 22.64 -0.13
C LYS A 170 18.15 23.02 -0.22
N THR A 171 18.64 23.19 -1.43
CA THR A 171 19.95 23.80 -1.65
C THR A 171 19.95 25.13 -0.90
N ALA A 172 20.77 25.19 0.16
CA ALA A 172 20.99 26.42 0.91
C ALA A 172 21.42 27.49 -0.10
N PRO A 173 20.91 28.73 -0.01
CA PRO A 173 21.33 29.80 -0.89
C PRO A 173 22.85 29.95 -0.74
N THR A 174 23.58 29.76 -1.81
CA THR A 174 25.01 30.04 -1.88
C THR A 174 25.20 31.50 -1.51
N ALA A 175 25.79 31.72 -0.35
CA ALA A 175 26.19 33.05 0.06
C ALA A 175 27.17 33.61 -0.95
N THR A 176 26.75 34.53 -1.77
CA THR A 176 27.60 35.30 -2.68
C THR A 176 28.58 36.07 -1.81
N ALA A 177 29.83 35.61 -1.78
CA ALA A 177 30.92 36.36 -1.19
C ALA A 177 31.10 37.68 -1.99
N SER A 178 30.70 38.77 -1.36
CA SER A 178 31.02 40.10 -1.84
C SER A 178 32.51 40.33 -1.73
N SER A 179 33.23 40.22 -2.83
CA SER A 179 34.59 40.72 -2.95
C SER A 179 34.52 42.24 -3.10
N ASN A 180 34.89 42.92 -2.04
CA ASN A 180 35.12 44.36 -2.07
C ASN A 180 36.58 44.60 -2.55
N PRO A 181 36.86 45.35 -3.62
CA PRO A 181 38.20 45.80 -3.94
C PRO A 181 38.45 47.16 -3.27
N ALA A 182 39.52 47.25 -2.52
CA ALA A 182 40.13 48.49 -2.12
C ALA A 182 41.06 49.00 -3.21
#